data_813371196c68e1eb8317b847ba11037b
#
_entry.id   813371196c68e1eb8317b847ba11037b
#
_cell.length_a   1.000
_cell.length_b   1.000
_cell.length_c   1.000
_cell.angle_alpha   90.00
_cell.angle_beta   90.00
_cell.angle_gamma   90.00
#
_symmetry.space_group_name_H-M   'P 1'
#
loop_
_entity.id
_entity.type
_entity.pdbx_description
1 polymer ?
#
loop_
_entity_poly.entity_id
_entity_poly.type
_entity_poly.pdbx_seq_one_letter_code
_entity_poly.pdbx_strand_id
1 'polypeptide(L)'
;MKFTKAIYALALAFILCIGGATAQELRFNSNHKFKIVQFTDVHWIYDDPKSEEAAERMREVLDAERPDLVVYTGDIIFAKPAAPALQRALEPAIERGIPFAVTWGNHDDEQDMTRAELSAYIKDMKGNLTSHTEGISGQTNYTLSVKSSDGRRDAAVLYIFDSHSYSKIERVKGYDWIKHDQVAWYIEQSKAFTAKNGGAPLPALAFMHIPLPEMRDMTQNQNIYMVGTRKEMVCAPEINTGLATAMLSAGDVMGLFVGHDHVNDYVVDWYGILMGYGRFTGGKTVYHDIPQGNGARVIELTEGSRDIHTWIRIKDGKVINEVNFPADAE
;
A
#
# COMPACT_ATOMS: atom_id res chain seq x y z
N MET A 1 -17.20 69.12 41.34
CA MET A 1 -17.00 68.54 39.97
C MET A 1 -15.90 67.49 40.06
N LYS A 2 -16.25 66.25 40.11
CA LYS A 2 -15.32 65.12 40.12
C LYS A 2 -15.50 64.35 38.82
N PHE A 3 -14.48 64.35 37.92
CA PHE A 3 -14.44 63.58 36.70
C PHE A 3 -13.92 62.17 37.02
N THR A 4 -14.76 61.16 36.84
CA THR A 4 -14.40 59.78 36.90
C THR A 4 -13.96 59.31 35.48
N LYS A 5 -12.72 58.95 35.35
CA LYS A 5 -12.19 58.33 34.11
C LYS A 5 -12.49 56.83 34.14
N ALA A 6 -13.33 56.36 33.23
CA ALA A 6 -13.53 54.96 32.98
C ALA A 6 -12.40 54.43 32.07
N ILE A 7 -11.65 53.44 32.55
CA ILE A 7 -10.63 52.72 31.78
C ILE A 7 -11.30 51.44 31.21
N TYR A 8 -11.48 51.37 29.89
CA TYR A 8 -11.88 50.15 29.21
C TYR A 8 -10.64 49.31 28.99
N ALA A 9 -10.54 48.17 29.69
CA ALA A 9 -9.55 47.15 29.42
C ALA A 9 -10.06 46.25 28.28
N LEU A 10 -9.43 46.31 27.13
CA LEU A 10 -9.68 45.42 26.00
C LEU A 10 -8.90 44.14 26.26
N ALA A 11 -9.59 43.06 26.67
CA ALA A 11 -9.01 41.73 26.78
C ALA A 11 -8.96 41.08 25.37
N LEU A 12 -7.77 41.03 24.77
CA LEU A 12 -7.51 40.25 23.56
C LEU A 12 -7.43 38.77 23.95
N ALA A 13 -8.48 38.01 23.68
CA ALA A 13 -8.44 36.55 23.80
C ALA A 13 -7.64 36.01 22.61
N PHE A 14 -6.40 35.59 22.86
CA PHE A 14 -5.61 34.77 21.93
C PHE A 14 -6.20 33.34 21.99
N ILE A 15 -7.00 32.97 21.00
CA ILE A 15 -7.37 31.58 20.77
C ILE A 15 -6.14 30.91 20.16
N LEU A 16 -5.34 30.24 21.00
CA LEU A 16 -4.36 29.26 20.56
C LEU A 16 -5.14 28.07 19.96
N CYS A 17 -5.29 28.05 18.62
CA CYS A 17 -5.60 26.82 17.93
C CYS A 17 -4.41 25.88 18.10
N ILE A 18 -4.46 25.04 19.13
CA ILE A 18 -3.60 23.86 19.21
C ILE A 18 -4.15 22.90 18.14
N GLY A 19 -3.65 23.04 16.93
CA GLY A 19 -3.86 22.09 15.85
C GLY A 19 -3.12 20.80 16.22
N GLY A 20 -3.75 19.91 16.99
CA GLY A 20 -3.32 18.52 16.99
C GLY A 20 -3.42 18.04 15.56
N ALA A 21 -2.35 17.48 15.02
CA ALA A 21 -2.38 16.81 13.72
C ALA A 21 -3.37 15.64 13.86
N THR A 22 -4.62 15.84 13.48
CA THR A 22 -5.57 14.74 13.31
C THR A 22 -5.04 13.90 12.15
N ALA A 23 -4.86 12.61 12.36
CA ALA A 23 -4.53 11.70 11.28
C ALA A 23 -5.50 11.96 10.11
N GLN A 24 -4.95 12.13 8.90
CA GLN A 24 -5.75 12.44 7.73
C GLN A 24 -6.73 11.29 7.47
N GLU A 25 -8.03 11.58 7.58
CA GLU A 25 -9.10 10.60 7.36
C GLU A 25 -9.19 10.26 5.88
N LEU A 26 -9.07 8.99 5.54
CA LEU A 26 -9.30 8.49 4.19
C LEU A 26 -10.81 8.44 3.91
N ARG A 27 -11.24 8.95 2.75
CA ARG A 27 -12.65 9.09 2.42
C ARG A 27 -12.89 9.02 0.92
N PHE A 28 -13.99 8.37 0.50
CA PHE A 28 -14.47 8.51 -0.86
C PHE A 28 -14.79 9.98 -1.17
N ASN A 29 -14.40 10.43 -2.36
CA ASN A 29 -14.63 11.82 -2.78
C ASN A 29 -16.11 12.05 -3.17
N SER A 30 -16.46 13.29 -3.57
CA SER A 30 -17.82 13.65 -3.99
C SER A 30 -18.34 12.92 -5.23
N ASN A 31 -17.45 12.30 -6.01
CA ASN A 31 -17.80 11.45 -7.14
C ASN A 31 -17.90 9.97 -6.76
N HIS A 32 -17.90 9.67 -5.46
CA HIS A 32 -17.92 8.31 -4.92
C HIS A 32 -16.71 7.45 -5.33
N LYS A 33 -15.55 8.07 -5.58
CA LYS A 33 -14.32 7.39 -5.97
C LYS A 33 -13.26 7.52 -4.88
N PHE A 34 -12.42 6.49 -4.78
CA PHE A 34 -11.21 6.48 -3.96
C PHE A 34 -10.08 5.87 -4.77
N LYS A 35 -9.03 6.65 -5.00
CA LYS A 35 -7.92 6.28 -5.87
C LYS A 35 -6.66 6.03 -5.05
N ILE A 36 -6.04 4.89 -5.28
CA ILE A 36 -4.78 4.46 -4.68
C ILE A 36 -3.71 4.37 -5.76
N VAL A 37 -2.53 4.88 -5.49
CA VAL A 37 -1.32 4.59 -6.27
C VAL A 37 -0.45 3.66 -5.44
N GLN A 38 -0.10 2.51 -6.02
CA GLN A 38 0.86 1.57 -5.46
C GLN A 38 2.23 1.82 -6.08
N PHE A 39 3.20 2.20 -5.25
CA PHE A 39 4.62 2.16 -5.56
C PHE A 39 5.25 0.93 -4.92
N THR A 40 6.14 0.28 -5.62
CA THR A 40 6.84 -0.92 -5.16
C THR A 40 8.22 -1.00 -5.77
N ASP A 41 9.13 -1.69 -5.10
CA ASP A 41 10.46 -1.98 -5.65
C ASP A 41 11.15 -0.70 -6.17
N VAL A 42 11.21 0.31 -5.30
CA VAL A 42 11.86 1.60 -5.58
C VAL A 42 13.37 1.46 -5.52
N HIS A 43 13.87 0.64 -4.59
CA HIS A 43 15.30 0.36 -4.37
C HIS A 43 16.15 1.63 -4.38
N TRP A 44 15.72 2.63 -3.61
CA TRP A 44 16.46 3.88 -3.51
C TRP A 44 17.85 3.63 -2.96
N ILE A 45 18.87 4.05 -3.69
CA ILE A 45 20.27 4.02 -3.27
C ILE A 45 20.67 5.45 -2.89
N TYR A 46 21.20 5.62 -1.67
CA TYR A 46 21.61 6.93 -1.18
C TYR A 46 22.78 7.48 -2.02
N ASP A 47 22.67 8.78 -2.39
CA ASP A 47 23.67 9.51 -3.17
C ASP A 47 24.01 8.87 -4.53
N ASP A 48 23.14 8.02 -5.07
CA ASP A 48 23.24 7.49 -6.43
C ASP A 48 22.26 8.23 -7.36
N PRO A 49 22.74 8.94 -8.38
CA PRO A 49 21.88 9.66 -9.33
C PRO A 49 20.90 8.77 -10.11
N LYS A 50 21.12 7.46 -10.15
CA LYS A 50 20.16 6.50 -10.75
C LYS A 50 18.83 6.46 -9.98
N SER A 51 18.84 6.77 -8.69
CA SER A 51 17.63 6.81 -7.87
C SER A 51 16.69 7.96 -8.25
N GLU A 52 17.20 9.02 -8.87
CA GLU A 52 16.37 10.16 -9.29
C GLU A 52 15.35 9.77 -10.37
N GLU A 53 15.62 8.75 -11.18
CA GLU A 53 14.64 8.24 -12.15
C GLU A 53 13.36 7.72 -11.46
N ALA A 54 13.50 7.10 -10.29
CA ALA A 54 12.36 6.66 -9.49
C ALA A 54 11.57 7.87 -8.95
N ALA A 55 12.26 8.90 -8.43
CA ALA A 55 11.60 10.10 -7.92
C ALA A 55 10.87 10.87 -9.04
N GLU A 56 11.49 11.02 -10.21
CA GLU A 56 10.86 11.62 -11.37
C GLU A 56 9.59 10.86 -11.77
N ARG A 57 9.67 9.52 -11.83
CA ARG A 57 8.52 8.67 -12.14
C ARG A 57 7.41 8.81 -11.11
N MET A 58 7.73 8.77 -9.82
CA MET A 58 6.74 8.96 -8.76
C MET A 58 6.05 10.31 -8.86
N ARG A 59 6.81 11.40 -9.07
CA ARG A 59 6.24 12.74 -9.25
C ARG A 59 5.30 12.81 -10.45
N GLU A 60 5.72 12.27 -11.60
CA GLU A 60 4.91 12.23 -12.83
C GLU A 60 3.60 11.47 -12.61
N VAL A 61 3.67 10.29 -11.98
CA VAL A 61 2.48 9.49 -11.67
C VAL A 61 1.55 10.23 -10.72
N LEU A 62 2.07 10.81 -9.63
CA LEU A 62 1.25 11.52 -8.64
C LEU A 62 0.59 12.76 -9.21
N ASP A 63 1.28 13.50 -10.09
CA ASP A 63 0.73 14.68 -10.74
C ASP A 63 -0.38 14.32 -11.75
N ALA A 64 -0.23 13.20 -12.47
CA ALA A 64 -1.22 12.72 -13.42
C ALA A 64 -2.45 12.11 -12.71
N GLU A 65 -2.23 11.29 -11.67
CA GLU A 65 -3.31 10.52 -11.03
C GLU A 65 -4.01 11.25 -9.89
N ARG A 66 -3.30 12.10 -9.14
CA ARG A 66 -3.82 12.81 -7.95
C ARG A 66 -4.55 11.86 -7.01
N PRO A 67 -3.88 10.82 -6.50
CA PRO A 67 -4.53 9.79 -5.70
C PRO A 67 -4.94 10.32 -4.32
N ASP A 68 -5.88 9.62 -3.70
CA ASP A 68 -6.32 9.85 -2.33
C ASP A 68 -5.36 9.19 -1.31
N LEU A 69 -4.59 8.18 -1.76
CA LEU A 69 -3.62 7.44 -0.95
C LEU A 69 -2.48 6.90 -1.82
N VAL A 70 -1.28 6.91 -1.28
CA VAL A 70 -0.14 6.14 -1.81
C VAL A 70 0.10 4.94 -0.90
N VAL A 71 0.27 3.75 -1.48
CA VAL A 71 0.72 2.55 -0.75
C VAL A 71 2.08 2.13 -1.29
N TYR A 72 3.08 2.12 -0.43
CA TYR A 72 4.40 1.56 -0.74
C TYR A 72 4.42 0.09 -0.31
N THR A 73 4.54 -0.81 -1.28
CA THR A 73 4.54 -2.25 -1.03
C THR A 73 5.94 -2.84 -1.01
N GLY A 74 6.84 -2.21 -0.25
CA GLY A 74 8.15 -2.73 0.10
C GLY A 74 9.25 -2.53 -0.94
N ASP A 75 10.45 -2.91 -0.54
CA ASP A 75 11.71 -2.70 -1.24
C ASP A 75 11.86 -1.23 -1.67
N ILE A 76 11.59 -0.34 -0.71
CA ILE A 76 11.63 1.11 -0.91
C ILE A 76 13.08 1.57 -1.01
N ILE A 77 13.95 0.96 -0.20
CA ILE A 77 15.37 1.31 -0.13
C ILE A 77 16.27 0.08 -0.28
N PHE A 78 17.45 0.33 -0.83
CA PHE A 78 18.61 -0.57 -0.76
C PHE A 78 19.85 0.27 -0.50
N ALA A 79 19.95 0.83 0.71
CA ALA A 79 20.90 1.90 0.97
C ALA A 79 21.47 1.93 2.39
N LYS A 80 22.71 2.42 2.47
CA LYS A 80 23.37 2.85 3.69
C LYS A 80 23.94 4.25 3.45
N PRO A 81 23.52 5.28 4.21
CA PRO A 81 22.58 5.25 5.34
C PRO A 81 21.10 5.10 4.88
N ALA A 82 20.33 4.26 5.59
CA ALA A 82 18.95 3.93 5.26
C ALA A 82 17.99 5.11 5.48
N ALA A 83 18.10 5.81 6.61
CA ALA A 83 17.15 6.88 6.98
C ALA A 83 17.06 8.01 5.93
N PRO A 84 18.15 8.65 5.46
CA PRO A 84 18.03 9.68 4.43
C PRO A 84 17.60 9.12 3.07
N ALA A 85 17.94 7.88 2.74
CA ALA A 85 17.45 7.21 1.54
C ALA A 85 15.92 7.05 1.57
N LEU A 86 15.40 6.56 2.69
CA LEU A 86 13.97 6.39 2.91
C LEU A 86 13.22 7.73 2.85
N GLN A 87 13.77 8.77 3.46
CA GLN A 87 13.19 10.13 3.37
C GLN A 87 13.08 10.59 1.92
N ARG A 88 14.12 10.41 1.11
CA ARG A 88 14.12 10.78 -0.31
C ARG A 88 13.13 9.97 -1.12
N ALA A 89 13.00 8.67 -0.86
CA ALA A 89 12.04 7.82 -1.55
C ALA A 89 10.57 8.18 -1.24
N LEU A 90 10.28 8.67 -0.03
CA LEU A 90 8.93 9.08 0.39
C LEU A 90 8.61 10.55 0.06
N GLU A 91 9.62 11.38 -0.23
CA GLU A 91 9.48 12.82 -0.49
C GLU A 91 8.44 13.15 -1.56
N PRO A 92 8.31 12.44 -2.70
CA PRO A 92 7.32 12.76 -3.73
C PRO A 92 5.87 12.79 -3.23
N ALA A 93 5.49 11.91 -2.31
CA ALA A 93 4.16 11.90 -1.68
C ALA A 93 4.04 13.03 -0.62
N ILE A 94 5.08 13.20 0.21
CA ILE A 94 5.13 14.21 1.28
C ILE A 94 5.01 15.62 0.72
N GLU A 95 5.75 15.95 -0.34
CA GLU A 95 5.73 17.26 -1.03
C GLU A 95 4.33 17.63 -1.53
N ARG A 96 3.56 16.65 -1.97
CA ARG A 96 2.20 16.82 -2.49
C ARG A 96 1.12 16.78 -1.40
N GLY A 97 1.52 16.50 -0.16
CA GLY A 97 0.58 16.34 0.95
C GLY A 97 -0.37 15.14 0.78
N ILE A 98 0.02 14.16 -0.02
CA ILE A 98 -0.75 12.94 -0.23
C ILE A 98 -0.44 11.98 0.94
N PRO A 99 -1.47 11.44 1.64
CA PRO A 99 -1.23 10.45 2.67
C PRO A 99 -0.60 9.19 2.09
N PHE A 100 0.24 8.54 2.89
CA PHE A 100 0.89 7.30 2.47
C PHE A 100 0.90 6.24 3.56
N ALA A 101 0.93 4.98 3.13
CA ALA A 101 1.04 3.79 3.94
C ALA A 101 2.19 2.91 3.43
N VAL A 102 2.89 2.23 4.34
CA VAL A 102 4.07 1.40 4.01
C VAL A 102 3.86 -0.02 4.52
N THR A 103 4.26 -1.01 3.74
CA THR A 103 4.70 -2.32 4.22
C THR A 103 6.11 -2.58 3.73
N TRP A 104 6.93 -3.27 4.56
CA TRP A 104 8.34 -3.49 4.26
C TRP A 104 8.53 -4.68 3.33
N GLY A 105 9.51 -4.55 2.41
CA GLY A 105 10.01 -5.63 1.58
C GLY A 105 11.22 -6.33 2.21
N ASN A 106 11.79 -7.30 1.51
CA ASN A 106 12.92 -8.08 2.04
C ASN A 106 14.24 -7.32 2.01
N HIS A 107 14.38 -6.29 1.16
CA HIS A 107 15.60 -5.50 1.07
C HIS A 107 15.64 -4.28 2.01
N ASP A 108 14.51 -3.84 2.55
CA ASP A 108 14.46 -2.59 3.33
C ASP A 108 15.32 -2.62 4.59
N ASP A 109 15.47 -3.78 5.24
CA ASP A 109 16.23 -3.97 6.48
C ASP A 109 17.58 -4.70 6.31
N GLU A 110 18.10 -4.79 5.08
CA GLU A 110 19.37 -5.45 4.79
C GLU A 110 20.62 -4.60 5.13
N GLN A 111 20.44 -3.31 5.43
CA GLN A 111 21.57 -2.40 5.59
C GLN A 111 21.80 -2.01 7.07
N ASP A 112 21.60 -0.77 7.44
CA ASP A 112 21.99 -0.24 8.76
C ASP A 112 20.80 0.10 9.68
N MET A 113 19.58 -0.24 9.28
CA MET A 113 18.39 -0.11 10.12
C MET A 113 17.52 -1.37 10.04
N THR A 114 16.99 -1.77 11.18
CA THR A 114 15.97 -2.82 11.28
C THR A 114 14.59 -2.28 10.85
N ARG A 115 13.63 -3.16 10.50
CA ARG A 115 12.24 -2.77 10.20
C ARG A 115 11.59 -1.97 11.32
N ALA A 116 11.90 -2.29 12.58
CA ALA A 116 11.41 -1.54 13.74
C ALA A 116 11.94 -0.11 13.77
N GLU A 117 13.23 0.08 13.49
CA GLU A 117 13.86 1.41 13.41
C GLU A 117 13.36 2.19 12.21
N LEU A 118 13.16 1.56 11.05
CA LEU A 118 12.55 2.18 9.87
C LEU A 118 11.12 2.65 10.17
N SER A 119 10.31 1.80 10.81
CA SER A 119 8.94 2.15 11.23
C SER A 119 8.92 3.30 12.22
N ALA A 120 9.84 3.30 13.19
CA ALA A 120 9.98 4.40 14.14
C ALA A 120 10.41 5.71 13.45
N TYR A 121 11.30 5.63 12.46
CA TYR A 121 11.79 6.78 11.72
C TYR A 121 10.68 7.49 10.92
N ILE A 122 9.80 6.74 10.27
CA ILE A 122 8.71 7.34 9.48
C ILE A 122 7.50 7.75 10.30
N LYS A 123 7.43 7.36 11.59
CA LYS A 123 6.23 7.49 12.44
C LYS A 123 5.62 8.89 12.42
N ASP A 124 6.46 9.91 12.56
CA ASP A 124 6.02 11.30 12.66
C ASP A 124 6.13 12.07 11.33
N MET A 125 6.41 11.38 10.22
CA MET A 125 6.44 12.01 8.90
C MET A 125 5.04 12.46 8.49
N LYS A 126 4.97 13.66 7.93
CA LYS A 126 3.70 14.24 7.48
C LYS A 126 3.02 13.35 6.43
N GLY A 127 1.77 13.00 6.69
CA GLY A 127 0.97 12.14 5.80
C GLY A 127 1.17 10.64 6.01
N ASN A 128 2.08 10.22 6.91
CA ASN A 128 2.26 8.81 7.21
C ASN A 128 1.05 8.23 7.96
N LEU A 129 0.51 7.14 7.42
CA LEU A 129 -0.57 6.34 8.01
C LEU A 129 -0.11 4.94 8.43
N THR A 130 1.17 4.65 8.25
CA THR A 130 1.76 3.36 8.62
C THR A 130 1.64 3.12 10.12
N SER A 131 1.20 1.92 10.46
CA SER A 131 0.99 1.49 11.83
C SER A 131 1.38 0.02 12.00
N HIS A 132 1.20 -0.49 13.20
CA HIS A 132 1.40 -1.89 13.53
C HIS A 132 0.45 -2.31 14.65
N THR A 133 -0.10 -3.51 14.55
CA THR A 133 -0.88 -4.14 15.63
C THR A 133 0.06 -4.89 16.56
N GLU A 134 0.13 -4.48 17.82
CA GLU A 134 0.98 -5.12 18.83
C GLU A 134 0.69 -6.62 18.96
N GLY A 135 1.73 -7.41 19.16
CA GLY A 135 1.64 -8.86 19.38
C GLY A 135 1.47 -9.68 18.11
N ILE A 136 1.44 -9.05 16.93
CA ILE A 136 1.39 -9.73 15.64
C ILE A 136 2.80 -9.79 15.03
N SER A 137 3.17 -10.93 14.44
CA SER A 137 4.46 -11.12 13.79
C SER A 137 4.68 -10.12 12.65
N GLY A 138 5.87 -9.51 12.58
CA GLY A 138 6.22 -8.46 11.61
C GLY A 138 6.16 -7.05 12.22
N GLN A 139 6.21 -6.01 11.39
CA GLN A 139 6.29 -4.59 11.79
C GLN A 139 5.24 -3.70 11.11
N THR A 140 4.46 -4.23 10.16
CA THR A 140 3.49 -3.44 9.38
C THR A 140 2.22 -4.26 9.13
N ASN A 141 1.58 -4.75 10.22
CA ASN A 141 0.25 -5.37 10.14
C ASN A 141 -0.78 -4.42 10.73
N TYR A 142 -1.61 -3.81 9.88
CA TYR A 142 -2.62 -2.85 10.29
C TYR A 142 -3.74 -2.72 9.26
N THR A 143 -4.81 -2.04 9.66
CA THR A 143 -5.93 -1.71 8.80
C THR A 143 -6.08 -0.20 8.62
N LEU A 144 -6.52 0.21 7.44
CA LEU A 144 -6.98 1.57 7.18
C LEU A 144 -8.44 1.53 6.74
N SER A 145 -9.29 2.30 7.41
CA SER A 145 -10.69 2.47 7.01
C SER A 145 -10.81 3.62 6.01
N VAL A 146 -11.51 3.37 4.91
CA VAL A 146 -11.93 4.42 3.98
C VAL A 146 -13.40 4.74 4.29
N LYS A 147 -13.68 5.99 4.67
CA LYS A 147 -15.02 6.47 4.99
C LYS A 147 -15.86 6.64 3.74
N SER A 148 -17.17 6.53 3.89
CA SER A 148 -18.15 6.95 2.89
C SER A 148 -17.95 8.42 2.50
N SER A 149 -18.42 8.82 1.34
CA SER A 149 -18.32 10.21 0.84
C SER A 149 -18.97 11.24 1.78
N ASP A 150 -19.97 10.83 2.57
CA ASP A 150 -20.56 11.65 3.62
C ASP A 150 -19.83 11.59 4.99
N GLY A 151 -18.80 10.73 5.10
CA GLY A 151 -17.96 10.56 6.30
C GLY A 151 -18.61 9.80 7.46
N ARG A 152 -19.82 9.25 7.29
CA ARG A 152 -20.60 8.72 8.43
C ARG A 152 -20.28 7.27 8.78
N ARG A 153 -19.79 6.48 7.84
CA ARG A 153 -19.52 5.05 8.03
C ARG A 153 -18.22 4.65 7.38
N ASP A 154 -17.68 3.51 7.77
CA ASP A 154 -16.64 2.84 7.00
C ASP A 154 -17.30 2.28 5.73
N ALA A 155 -16.68 2.50 4.57
CA ALA A 155 -17.20 2.07 3.27
C ALA A 155 -16.25 1.12 2.54
N ALA A 156 -14.96 1.13 2.88
CA ALA A 156 -14.01 0.12 2.47
C ALA A 156 -12.90 -0.06 3.54
N VAL A 157 -12.16 -1.16 3.45
CA VAL A 157 -11.05 -1.48 4.35
C VAL A 157 -9.81 -1.83 3.52
N LEU A 158 -8.66 -1.32 3.95
CA LEU A 158 -7.36 -1.72 3.40
C LEU A 158 -6.61 -2.50 4.48
N TYR A 159 -6.26 -3.74 4.19
CA TYR A 159 -5.41 -4.59 5.03
C TYR A 159 -3.97 -4.49 4.55
N ILE A 160 -3.07 -4.12 5.45
CA ILE A 160 -1.64 -4.06 5.16
C ILE A 160 -0.96 -5.17 5.96
N PHE A 161 -0.17 -5.99 5.27
CA PHE A 161 0.54 -7.13 5.86
C PHE A 161 2.04 -6.98 5.70
N ASP A 162 2.79 -7.26 6.76
CA ASP A 162 4.22 -7.52 6.67
C ASP A 162 4.44 -8.96 6.17
N SER A 163 4.93 -9.12 4.97
CA SER A 163 5.23 -10.43 4.38
C SER A 163 6.58 -11.01 4.79
N HIS A 164 7.24 -10.35 5.74
CA HIS A 164 8.58 -10.69 6.23
C HIS A 164 9.69 -10.56 5.18
N SER A 165 10.80 -11.29 5.37
CA SER A 165 11.98 -11.27 4.51
C SER A 165 12.37 -12.72 4.17
N TYR A 166 13.54 -13.17 4.60
CA TYR A 166 14.02 -14.52 4.35
C TYR A 166 13.68 -15.48 5.50
N SER A 167 13.47 -16.76 5.14
CA SER A 167 13.23 -17.81 6.14
C SER A 167 14.42 -17.94 7.11
N LYS A 168 14.13 -17.94 8.41
CA LYS A 168 15.11 -18.20 9.48
C LYS A 168 15.21 -19.69 9.84
N ILE A 169 14.43 -20.54 9.19
CA ILE A 169 14.46 -22.00 9.41
C ILE A 169 15.39 -22.62 8.38
N GLU A 170 16.53 -23.12 8.79
CA GLU A 170 17.60 -23.61 7.92
C GLU A 170 17.16 -24.58 6.83
N ARG A 171 16.20 -25.46 7.14
CA ARG A 171 15.65 -26.46 6.19
C ARG A 171 14.59 -25.89 5.24
N VAL A 172 14.09 -24.68 5.47
CA VAL A 172 13.13 -23.99 4.59
C VAL A 172 13.91 -22.88 3.88
N LYS A 173 14.14 -23.03 2.59
CA LYS A 173 14.90 -22.07 1.80
C LYS A 173 14.01 -20.97 1.24
N GLY A 174 14.62 -19.87 0.83
CA GLY A 174 13.94 -18.73 0.23
C GLY A 174 13.27 -17.81 1.26
N TYR A 175 12.10 -17.35 0.91
CA TYR A 175 11.40 -16.32 1.69
C TYR A 175 10.64 -16.88 2.88
N ASP A 176 10.49 -16.03 3.90
CA ASP A 176 9.60 -16.27 5.03
C ASP A 176 8.14 -16.07 4.58
N TRP A 177 7.17 -16.46 5.40
CA TRP A 177 5.75 -16.53 5.04
C TRP A 177 4.87 -15.80 6.05
N ILE A 178 3.65 -15.47 5.66
CA ILE A 178 2.63 -14.93 6.56
C ILE A 178 2.42 -15.92 7.71
N LYS A 179 2.50 -15.43 8.96
CA LYS A 179 2.42 -16.28 10.15
C LYS A 179 0.96 -16.57 10.52
N HIS A 180 0.75 -17.63 11.30
CA HIS A 180 -0.59 -18.02 11.75
C HIS A 180 -1.29 -16.92 12.58
N ASP A 181 -0.53 -16.15 13.36
CA ASP A 181 -1.06 -15.02 14.13
C ASP A 181 -1.53 -13.87 13.22
N GLN A 182 -0.86 -13.63 12.08
CA GLN A 182 -1.31 -12.67 11.06
C GLN A 182 -2.61 -13.13 10.40
N VAL A 183 -2.73 -14.44 10.09
CA VAL A 183 -3.98 -15.00 9.53
C VAL A 183 -5.12 -14.89 10.55
N ALA A 184 -4.86 -15.24 11.82
CA ALA A 184 -5.85 -15.11 12.89
C ALA A 184 -6.26 -13.65 13.11
N TRP A 185 -5.31 -12.72 13.13
CA TRP A 185 -5.54 -11.28 13.20
C TRP A 185 -6.44 -10.79 12.05
N TYR A 186 -6.14 -11.18 10.81
CA TYR A 186 -6.97 -10.83 9.66
C TYR A 186 -8.42 -11.30 9.84
N ILE A 187 -8.62 -12.57 10.23
CA ILE A 187 -9.96 -13.14 10.44
C ILE A 187 -10.73 -12.36 11.52
N GLU A 188 -10.06 -11.95 12.59
CA GLU A 188 -10.67 -11.15 13.66
C GLU A 188 -11.03 -9.75 13.17
N GLN A 189 -10.15 -9.07 12.45
CA GLN A 189 -10.42 -7.75 11.87
C GLN A 189 -11.60 -7.80 10.89
N SER A 190 -11.59 -8.75 9.96
CA SER A 190 -12.68 -8.94 8.99
C SER A 190 -14.02 -9.17 9.67
N LYS A 191 -14.08 -10.03 10.70
CA LYS A 191 -15.29 -10.24 11.50
C LYS A 191 -15.75 -8.96 12.21
N ALA A 192 -14.82 -8.19 12.77
CA ALA A 192 -15.15 -6.96 13.47
C ALA A 192 -15.74 -5.90 12.51
N PHE A 193 -15.14 -5.70 11.34
CA PHE A 193 -15.68 -4.81 10.31
C PHE A 193 -17.02 -5.28 9.78
N THR A 194 -17.18 -6.56 9.53
CA THR A 194 -18.45 -7.18 9.10
C THR A 194 -19.54 -6.96 10.12
N ALA A 195 -19.27 -7.21 11.41
CA ALA A 195 -20.24 -6.98 12.50
C ALA A 195 -20.62 -5.49 12.60
N LYS A 196 -19.64 -4.58 12.51
CA LYS A 196 -19.86 -3.14 12.51
C LYS A 196 -20.70 -2.65 11.33
N ASN A 197 -20.61 -3.36 10.19
CA ASN A 197 -21.37 -3.08 8.96
C ASN A 197 -22.70 -3.86 8.89
N GLY A 198 -23.29 -4.21 10.04
CA GLY A 198 -24.59 -4.87 10.08
C GLY A 198 -24.61 -6.32 9.60
N GLY A 199 -23.47 -7.00 9.63
CA GLY A 199 -23.31 -8.39 9.24
C GLY A 199 -22.94 -8.62 7.76
N ALA A 200 -22.79 -7.55 6.97
CA ALA A 200 -22.32 -7.63 5.59
C ALA A 200 -20.82 -7.31 5.50
N PRO A 201 -20.00 -8.14 4.81
CA PRO A 201 -18.59 -7.84 4.60
C PRO A 201 -18.41 -6.49 3.87
N LEU A 202 -17.49 -5.65 4.36
CA LEU A 202 -17.09 -4.43 3.65
C LEU A 202 -16.19 -4.77 2.46
N PRO A 203 -16.31 -4.06 1.33
CA PRO A 203 -15.32 -4.13 0.27
C PRO A 203 -13.91 -3.88 0.82
N ALA A 204 -12.96 -4.76 0.52
CA ALA A 204 -11.61 -4.62 1.05
C ALA A 204 -10.52 -4.92 0.01
N LEU A 205 -9.36 -4.28 0.18
CA LEU A 205 -8.12 -4.61 -0.53
C LEU A 205 -7.06 -5.03 0.47
N ALA A 206 -6.14 -5.88 0.04
CA ALA A 206 -4.97 -6.29 0.80
C ALA A 206 -3.68 -5.90 0.07
N PHE A 207 -2.66 -5.51 0.83
CA PHE A 207 -1.35 -5.11 0.33
C PHE A 207 -0.25 -5.80 1.12
N MET A 208 0.75 -6.31 0.43
CA MET A 208 1.98 -6.88 0.99
C MET A 208 3.10 -6.79 -0.02
N HIS A 209 4.32 -7.16 0.35
CA HIS A 209 5.44 -7.15 -0.58
C HIS A 209 5.59 -8.49 -1.30
N ILE A 210 5.94 -9.56 -0.58
CA ILE A 210 6.19 -10.89 -1.15
C ILE A 210 4.85 -11.55 -1.50
N PRO A 211 4.70 -12.10 -2.72
CA PRO A 211 3.47 -12.74 -3.17
C PRO A 211 3.10 -13.98 -2.37
N LEU A 212 1.82 -14.34 -2.36
CA LEU A 212 1.35 -15.60 -1.79
C LEU A 212 1.64 -16.78 -2.71
N PRO A 213 1.81 -18.00 -2.16
CA PRO A 213 2.03 -19.22 -2.95
C PRO A 213 0.94 -19.47 -4.00
N GLU A 214 -0.31 -19.07 -3.75
CA GLU A 214 -1.42 -19.16 -4.68
C GLU A 214 -1.15 -18.45 -6.01
N MET A 215 -0.42 -17.32 -6.00
CA MET A 215 -0.05 -16.60 -7.23
C MET A 215 0.90 -17.43 -8.10
N ARG A 216 1.80 -18.23 -7.49
CA ARG A 216 2.66 -19.17 -8.22
C ARG A 216 1.84 -20.31 -8.83
N ASP A 217 0.93 -20.88 -8.06
CA ASP A 217 0.14 -22.03 -8.48
C ASP A 217 -0.82 -21.68 -9.62
N MET A 218 -1.45 -20.50 -9.55
CA MET A 218 -2.33 -20.00 -10.62
C MET A 218 -1.62 -19.86 -11.96
N THR A 219 -0.38 -19.41 -11.97
CA THR A 219 0.36 -19.19 -13.21
C THR A 219 0.71 -20.47 -13.97
N GLN A 220 0.43 -21.63 -13.40
CA GLN A 220 0.53 -22.93 -14.07
C GLN A 220 -0.72 -23.26 -14.90
N ASN A 221 -1.84 -22.56 -14.67
CA ASN A 221 -3.08 -22.75 -15.41
C ASN A 221 -3.08 -21.86 -16.68
N GLN A 222 -3.05 -22.46 -17.86
CA GLN A 222 -3.01 -21.75 -19.14
C GLN A 222 -4.34 -21.05 -19.51
N ASN A 223 -5.43 -21.40 -18.84
CA ASN A 223 -6.77 -20.86 -19.12
C ASN A 223 -7.22 -19.80 -18.09
N ILE A 224 -6.30 -19.31 -17.27
CA ILE A 224 -6.66 -18.31 -16.28
C ILE A 224 -6.75 -16.91 -16.93
N TYR A 225 -7.75 -16.12 -16.51
CA TYR A 225 -7.80 -14.72 -16.87
C TYR A 225 -6.59 -13.97 -16.30
N MET A 226 -5.78 -13.40 -17.15
CA MET A 226 -4.59 -12.65 -16.76
C MET A 226 -4.35 -11.48 -17.73
N VAL A 227 -4.14 -10.29 -17.20
CA VAL A 227 -3.80 -9.08 -17.96
C VAL A 227 -2.52 -8.48 -17.42
N GLY A 228 -1.56 -8.18 -18.30
CA GLY A 228 -0.28 -7.60 -17.95
C GLY A 228 0.90 -8.45 -18.37
N THR A 229 2.07 -8.11 -17.84
CA THR A 229 3.34 -8.75 -18.15
C THR A 229 3.70 -9.76 -17.07
N ARG A 230 4.07 -10.97 -17.49
CA ARG A 230 4.68 -12.00 -16.66
C ARG A 230 5.95 -12.49 -17.34
N LYS A 231 7.10 -12.13 -16.80
CA LYS A 231 8.41 -12.48 -17.37
C LYS A 231 9.31 -13.24 -16.42
N GLU A 232 8.95 -13.33 -15.15
CA GLU A 232 9.68 -14.15 -14.19
C GLU A 232 8.75 -15.07 -13.38
N MET A 233 9.37 -16.05 -12.73
CA MET A 233 8.67 -16.95 -11.82
C MET A 233 8.20 -16.15 -10.61
N VAL A 234 7.05 -16.56 -10.06
CA VAL A 234 6.56 -16.01 -8.80
C VAL A 234 7.46 -16.48 -7.66
N CYS A 235 8.18 -15.55 -7.04
CA CYS A 235 9.11 -15.81 -5.94
C CYS A 235 8.40 -15.84 -4.58
N ALA A 236 7.35 -16.66 -4.47
CA ALA A 236 6.58 -16.85 -3.25
C ALA A 236 7.29 -17.77 -2.25
N PRO A 237 6.95 -17.69 -0.94
CA PRO A 237 7.39 -18.64 0.07
C PRO A 237 7.03 -20.08 -0.27
N GLU A 238 7.82 -21.04 0.26
CA GLU A 238 7.50 -22.46 0.16
C GLU A 238 6.36 -22.89 1.11
N ILE A 239 6.18 -22.16 2.21
CA ILE A 239 5.17 -22.44 3.23
C ILE A 239 3.94 -21.57 3.00
N ASN A 240 2.77 -22.22 2.96
CA ASN A 240 1.48 -21.57 2.88
C ASN A 240 0.72 -21.75 4.20
N THR A 241 0.25 -20.68 4.80
CA THR A 241 -0.51 -20.68 6.05
C THR A 241 -2.01 -20.42 5.85
N GLY A 242 -2.45 -20.29 4.59
CA GLY A 242 -3.86 -20.20 4.23
C GLY A 242 -4.46 -18.80 4.29
N LEU A 243 -3.66 -17.73 4.18
CA LEU A 243 -4.20 -16.36 4.17
C LEU A 243 -5.19 -16.13 3.04
N ALA A 244 -4.86 -16.56 1.80
CA ALA A 244 -5.78 -16.41 0.67
C ALA A 244 -7.10 -17.16 0.90
N THR A 245 -7.04 -18.39 1.43
CA THR A 245 -8.24 -19.17 1.80
C THR A 245 -9.06 -18.46 2.89
N ALA A 246 -8.40 -17.83 3.85
CA ALA A 246 -9.09 -17.03 4.87
C ALA A 246 -9.81 -15.83 4.25
N MET A 247 -9.17 -15.11 3.31
CA MET A 247 -9.77 -13.99 2.55
C MET A 247 -10.98 -14.46 1.72
N LEU A 248 -10.83 -15.57 1.00
CA LEU A 248 -11.93 -16.16 0.23
C LEU A 248 -13.13 -16.53 1.12
N SER A 249 -12.85 -17.12 2.29
CA SER A 249 -13.90 -17.54 3.23
C SER A 249 -14.58 -16.37 3.93
N ALA A 250 -13.86 -15.28 4.22
CA ALA A 250 -14.40 -14.06 4.81
C ALA A 250 -15.25 -13.26 3.81
N GLY A 251 -14.89 -13.30 2.53
CA GLY A 251 -15.64 -12.68 1.44
C GLY A 251 -15.57 -11.14 1.41
N ASP A 252 -14.67 -10.52 2.16
CA ASP A 252 -14.48 -9.06 2.17
C ASP A 252 -13.42 -8.60 1.16
N VAL A 253 -12.29 -9.29 1.06
CA VAL A 253 -11.19 -8.93 0.15
C VAL A 253 -11.56 -9.18 -1.30
N MET A 254 -11.52 -8.12 -2.10
CA MET A 254 -11.78 -8.14 -3.54
C MET A 254 -10.47 -8.20 -4.34
N GLY A 255 -9.39 -7.69 -3.78
CA GLY A 255 -8.08 -7.66 -4.42
C GLY A 255 -6.91 -7.71 -3.45
N LEU A 256 -5.84 -8.38 -3.86
CA LEU A 256 -4.55 -8.46 -3.18
C LEU A 256 -3.47 -7.95 -4.12
N PHE A 257 -2.69 -6.97 -3.67
CA PHE A 257 -1.64 -6.35 -4.48
C PHE A 257 -0.27 -6.50 -3.81
N VAL A 258 0.71 -6.93 -4.61
CA VAL A 258 2.08 -7.27 -4.17
C VAL A 258 3.15 -6.56 -5.00
N GLY A 259 4.42 -6.66 -4.58
CA GLY A 259 5.61 -6.24 -5.31
C GLY A 259 6.54 -7.41 -5.57
N HIS A 260 7.85 -7.21 -5.33
CA HIS A 260 8.88 -8.22 -5.23
C HIS A 260 9.44 -8.76 -6.56
N ASP A 261 8.60 -9.19 -7.48
CA ASP A 261 9.01 -9.74 -8.78
C ASP A 261 8.99 -8.62 -9.83
N HIS A 262 10.15 -8.01 -10.12
CA HIS A 262 10.27 -6.71 -10.82
C HIS A 262 9.81 -6.75 -12.30
N VAL A 263 9.85 -7.91 -12.93
CA VAL A 263 9.42 -8.06 -14.32
C VAL A 263 8.04 -8.71 -14.47
N ASN A 264 7.26 -8.66 -13.39
CA ASN A 264 5.84 -8.98 -13.35
C ASN A 264 5.02 -7.71 -13.05
N ASP A 265 3.94 -7.49 -13.80
CA ASP A 265 2.97 -6.42 -13.52
C ASP A 265 1.53 -6.85 -13.84
N TYR A 266 1.29 -8.16 -13.90
CA TYR A 266 -0.01 -8.71 -14.24
C TYR A 266 -0.99 -8.66 -13.06
N VAL A 267 -2.28 -8.76 -13.42
CA VAL A 267 -3.36 -9.11 -12.51
C VAL A 267 -3.99 -10.42 -12.96
N VAL A 268 -4.50 -11.21 -12.03
CA VAL A 268 -5.10 -12.51 -12.28
C VAL A 268 -6.28 -12.72 -11.35
N ASP A 269 -7.35 -13.38 -11.86
CA ASP A 269 -8.48 -13.77 -11.02
C ASP A 269 -8.20 -15.06 -10.27
N TRP A 270 -8.30 -15.00 -8.94
CA TRP A 270 -8.26 -16.18 -8.07
C TRP A 270 -9.58 -16.30 -7.32
N TYR A 271 -10.50 -17.09 -7.88
CA TYR A 271 -11.82 -17.35 -7.30
C TYR A 271 -12.58 -16.06 -6.87
N GLY A 272 -12.54 -15.03 -7.69
CA GLY A 272 -13.20 -13.75 -7.43
C GLY A 272 -12.38 -12.77 -6.58
N ILE A 273 -11.11 -13.06 -6.30
CA ILE A 273 -10.13 -12.12 -5.74
C ILE A 273 -9.12 -11.77 -6.82
N LEU A 274 -9.04 -10.48 -7.20
CA LEU A 274 -8.05 -9.98 -8.14
C LEU A 274 -6.67 -9.94 -7.48
N MET A 275 -5.77 -10.89 -7.79
CA MET A 275 -4.40 -10.85 -7.31
C MET A 275 -3.49 -10.17 -8.33
N GLY A 276 -2.72 -9.16 -7.92
CA GLY A 276 -1.95 -8.36 -8.84
C GLY A 276 -0.59 -7.92 -8.32
N TYR A 277 0.35 -7.79 -9.26
CA TYR A 277 1.64 -7.13 -9.00
C TYR A 277 1.52 -5.63 -9.23
N GLY A 278 2.21 -4.85 -8.42
CA GLY A 278 2.59 -3.49 -8.77
C GLY A 278 3.57 -3.47 -9.94
N ARG A 279 3.65 -2.33 -10.63
CA ARG A 279 4.75 -2.07 -11.56
C ARG A 279 5.95 -1.57 -10.76
N PHE A 280 7.16 -2.18 -10.93
CA PHE A 280 8.36 -1.67 -10.26
C PHE A 280 8.52 -0.17 -10.51
N THR A 281 8.94 0.56 -9.48
CA THR A 281 9.04 2.03 -9.53
C THR A 281 10.48 2.50 -9.69
N GLY A 282 11.47 1.66 -9.33
CA GLY A 282 12.87 2.01 -9.15
C GLY A 282 13.65 2.46 -10.38
N GLY A 283 13.33 2.04 -11.56
CA GLY A 283 14.13 2.40 -12.73
C GLY A 283 15.51 1.71 -12.78
N LYS A 284 16.59 2.50 -12.90
CA LYS A 284 17.97 1.97 -13.05
C LYS A 284 18.58 1.34 -11.81
N THR A 285 17.93 1.43 -10.66
CA THR A 285 18.39 0.84 -9.41
C THR A 285 17.91 -0.60 -9.23
N VAL A 286 16.99 -1.06 -10.05
CA VAL A 286 16.46 -2.44 -10.07
C VAL A 286 16.75 -3.13 -11.38
N TYR A 287 16.88 -4.47 -11.35
CA TYR A 287 16.90 -5.24 -12.56
C TYR A 287 15.51 -5.23 -13.21
N HIS A 288 15.45 -5.07 -14.50
CA HIS A 288 14.22 -5.20 -15.29
C HIS A 288 14.55 -5.37 -16.78
N ASP A 289 13.65 -6.04 -17.48
CA ASP A 289 13.63 -6.14 -18.95
C ASP A 289 12.24 -5.87 -19.54
N ILE A 290 11.36 -5.27 -18.72
CA ILE A 290 10.01 -4.93 -19.15
C ILE A 290 10.08 -3.74 -20.13
N PRO A 291 9.45 -3.83 -21.31
CA PRO A 291 9.29 -2.70 -22.21
C PRO A 291 8.58 -1.53 -21.49
N GLN A 292 8.89 -0.31 -21.86
CA GLN A 292 8.31 0.95 -21.34
C GLN A 292 8.79 1.36 -19.93
N GLY A 293 9.70 0.60 -19.29
CA GLY A 293 10.37 1.00 -18.05
C GLY A 293 9.48 0.95 -16.79
N ASN A 294 9.88 1.74 -15.80
CA ASN A 294 9.25 1.83 -14.49
C ASN A 294 7.91 2.58 -14.50
N GLY A 295 7.13 2.39 -13.45
CA GLY A 295 5.81 3.03 -13.31
C GLY A 295 5.16 2.78 -11.96
N ALA A 296 3.84 2.72 -11.96
CA ALA A 296 3.04 2.42 -10.79
C ALA A 296 1.73 1.72 -11.18
N ARG A 297 1.19 0.92 -10.29
CA ARG A 297 -0.20 0.47 -10.40
C ARG A 297 -1.12 1.51 -9.78
N VAL A 298 -2.21 1.76 -10.44
CA VAL A 298 -3.30 2.61 -9.95
C VAL A 298 -4.53 1.73 -9.72
N ILE A 299 -5.21 1.95 -8.60
CA ILE A 299 -6.38 1.18 -8.19
C ILE A 299 -7.45 2.16 -7.79
N GLU A 300 -8.61 2.10 -8.42
CA GLU A 300 -9.75 2.96 -8.12
C GLU A 300 -10.93 2.12 -7.64
N LEU A 301 -11.45 2.48 -6.48
CA LEU A 301 -12.67 1.92 -5.90
C LEU A 301 -13.85 2.86 -6.12
N THR A 302 -15.05 2.28 -6.25
CA THR A 302 -16.32 3.01 -6.28
C THR A 302 -17.09 2.71 -5.00
N GLU A 303 -17.56 3.75 -4.30
CA GLU A 303 -18.33 3.59 -3.06
C GLU A 303 -19.58 2.74 -3.29
N GLY A 304 -19.74 1.72 -2.44
CA GLY A 304 -20.89 0.80 -2.52
C GLY A 304 -20.81 -0.26 -3.61
N SER A 305 -19.73 -0.29 -4.39
CA SER A 305 -19.44 -1.37 -5.35
C SER A 305 -18.36 -2.32 -4.82
N ARG A 306 -18.32 -3.51 -5.42
CA ARG A 306 -17.22 -4.46 -5.26
C ARG A 306 -16.33 -4.53 -6.50
N ASP A 307 -16.46 -3.56 -7.40
CA ASP A 307 -15.66 -3.48 -8.60
C ASP A 307 -14.31 -2.82 -8.31
N ILE A 308 -13.28 -3.31 -8.98
CA ILE A 308 -11.94 -2.72 -8.99
C ILE A 308 -11.63 -2.26 -10.41
N HIS A 309 -11.38 -0.96 -10.57
CA HIS A 309 -10.79 -0.44 -11.79
C HIS A 309 -9.29 -0.24 -11.55
N THR A 310 -8.43 -0.87 -12.34
CA THR A 310 -6.97 -0.81 -12.15
C THR A 310 -6.23 -0.70 -13.46
N TRP A 311 -5.09 0.02 -13.45
CA TRP A 311 -4.21 0.18 -14.60
C TRP A 311 -2.77 0.41 -14.15
N ILE A 312 -1.85 0.34 -15.10
CA ILE A 312 -0.46 0.75 -14.90
C ILE A 312 -0.24 2.11 -15.53
N ARG A 313 0.29 3.05 -14.75
CA ARG A 313 0.77 4.35 -15.20
C ARG A 313 2.27 4.28 -15.41
N ILE A 314 2.74 4.58 -16.62
CA ILE A 314 4.15 4.61 -16.99
C ILE A 314 4.54 6.00 -17.50
N LYS A 315 5.79 6.13 -17.97
CA LYS A 315 6.37 7.36 -18.49
C LYS A 315 5.46 8.06 -19.52
N ASP A 316 5.57 9.39 -19.57
CA ASP A 316 4.85 10.29 -20.49
C ASP A 316 3.31 10.21 -20.31
N GLY A 317 2.85 9.90 -19.09
CA GLY A 317 1.44 9.81 -18.74
C GLY A 317 0.68 8.66 -19.41
N LYS A 318 1.39 7.68 -19.96
CA LYS A 318 0.78 6.57 -20.68
C LYS A 318 0.14 5.55 -19.74
N VAL A 319 -1.03 5.03 -20.11
CA VAL A 319 -1.76 3.97 -19.41
C VAL A 319 -1.65 2.67 -20.20
N ILE A 320 -1.41 1.57 -19.49
CA ILE A 320 -1.41 0.21 -20.03
C ILE A 320 -2.08 -0.76 -19.07
N ASN A 321 -2.44 -1.95 -19.53
CA ASN A 321 -2.98 -3.05 -18.72
C ASN A 321 -4.17 -2.62 -17.86
N GLU A 322 -5.11 -1.88 -18.45
CA GLU A 322 -6.34 -1.43 -17.79
C GLU A 322 -7.34 -2.57 -17.67
N VAL A 323 -7.95 -2.71 -16.50
CA VAL A 323 -8.90 -3.80 -16.17
C VAL A 323 -10.02 -3.26 -15.29
N ASN A 324 -11.25 -3.64 -15.62
CA ASN A 324 -12.43 -3.51 -14.76
C ASN A 324 -12.81 -4.89 -14.24
N PHE A 325 -12.53 -5.18 -12.99
CA PHE A 325 -12.79 -6.48 -12.38
C PHE A 325 -14.05 -6.42 -11.50
N PRO A 326 -14.96 -7.40 -11.54
CA PRO A 326 -14.86 -8.66 -12.28
C PRO A 326 -15.31 -8.60 -13.77
N ALA A 327 -15.90 -7.51 -14.25
CA ALA A 327 -16.56 -7.46 -15.55
C ALA A 327 -15.69 -7.92 -16.75
N ASP A 328 -14.38 -7.62 -16.72
CA ASP A 328 -13.48 -8.03 -17.81
C ASP A 328 -12.98 -9.50 -17.65
N ALA A 329 -13.29 -10.15 -16.52
CA ALA A 329 -12.90 -11.53 -16.23
C ALA A 329 -14.01 -12.55 -16.49
N GLU A 330 -15.27 -12.08 -16.63
CA GLU A 330 -16.45 -12.87 -16.98
C GLU A 330 -16.53 -13.09 -18.51
#